data_aa8c12581e1eb19250e073e0f162131e
#
_entry.id   aa8c12581e1eb19250e073e0f162131e
#
_cell.length_a   1.000
_cell.length_b   1.000
_cell.length_c   1.000
_cell.angle_alpha   90.00
_cell.angle_beta   90.00
_cell.angle_gamma   90.00
#
_symmetry.space_group_name_H-M   'P 1'
#
loop_
_entity.id
_entity.type
_entity.pdbx_description
1 polymer ?
#
loop_
_entity_poly.entity_id
_entity_poly.type
_entity_poly.pdbx_seq_one_letter_code
_entity_poly.pdbx_strand_id
1 'polypeptide(L)'
;MYPSNTSCILLFCLLTCLFSVICKATLNLTLPFQHPNPHEVVQEVQRRLNISIHRREMLDIGGGCLTGNPIDDCWKCDPNWGYDRQRLADCGIGFGRFALGGKGGQYYIVTDSSDNDVVNPIPGTLRYAVLQTQPLWIIFASGMLIKLKHELIVNSYKTIDGRGANVAITGGGCITIQYVTNVIIHNVRIYDCKPSGNADIRSSPTHVGRRGLSDGDGISISGSRNIWIDHCTLSHCTDGLIDAILGSTAITISNSYFTHHNEVMLMGHDDAYLPDKGMQVTFAFNHFGKGLIQRMPRCRHGYFHVVNNDFTEWKMYAIGGSANPTINSQGNRYIAPPDPNAKEVTKRVEANEKNWAGWQWRTEGDLMENGAYFVPSGEDTSPLYAKATSIDPKSAFLVDQLTMNAGVFGGPRDDVGSVSFGDGPVTGGGESRNTGGGHNNDDYFGIEFGSGATTKPSPPTTVFLLALFLLVWHITTAISGGGLYTLSSLLFL
;
A
#
# COMPACT_ATOMS: atom_id res chain seq x y z
N MET A 1 -15.14 -53.58 -37.77
CA MET A 1 -13.71 -53.19 -37.70
C MET A 1 -13.58 -52.10 -36.65
N TYR A 2 -13.05 -52.41 -35.50
CA TYR A 2 -12.77 -51.44 -34.49
C TYR A 2 -11.44 -50.74 -34.82
N PRO A 3 -11.36 -49.43 -34.76
CA PRO A 3 -10.07 -48.74 -34.95
C PRO A 3 -9.10 -49.18 -33.86
N SER A 4 -7.88 -49.48 -34.24
CA SER A 4 -6.84 -49.97 -33.35
C SER A 4 -6.53 -48.96 -32.25
N ASN A 5 -6.35 -49.45 -31.02
CA ASN A 5 -5.95 -48.67 -29.83
C ASN A 5 -4.77 -47.71 -30.06
N THR A 6 -3.91 -47.98 -31.03
CA THR A 6 -2.78 -47.14 -31.45
C THR A 6 -3.19 -45.80 -32.05
N SER A 7 -4.31 -45.74 -32.83
CA SER A 7 -4.76 -44.47 -33.42
C SER A 7 -5.31 -43.51 -32.36
N CYS A 8 -6.00 -44.02 -31.33
CA CYS A 8 -6.51 -43.18 -30.24
C CYS A 8 -5.36 -42.62 -29.37
N ILE A 9 -4.32 -43.41 -29.12
CA ILE A 9 -3.16 -42.98 -28.33
C ILE A 9 -2.36 -41.90 -29.09
N LEU A 10 -2.18 -42.07 -30.40
CA LEU A 10 -1.51 -41.04 -31.22
C LEU A 10 -2.29 -39.73 -31.29
N LEU A 11 -3.64 -39.77 -31.38
CA LEU A 11 -4.47 -38.60 -31.36
C LEU A 11 -4.42 -37.88 -30.00
N PHE A 12 -4.41 -38.65 -28.91
CA PHE A 12 -4.29 -38.12 -27.56
C PHE A 12 -2.92 -37.47 -27.30
N CYS A 13 -1.85 -38.08 -27.76
CA CYS A 13 -0.49 -37.51 -27.70
C CYS A 13 -0.34 -36.27 -28.56
N LEU A 14 -0.95 -36.20 -29.75
CA LEU A 14 -0.97 -35.02 -30.60
C LEU A 14 -1.76 -33.87 -29.97
N LEU A 15 -2.91 -34.14 -29.36
CA LEU A 15 -3.71 -33.16 -28.64
C LEU A 15 -3.00 -32.63 -27.41
N THR A 16 -2.32 -33.50 -26.63
CA THR A 16 -1.53 -33.04 -25.46
C THR A 16 -0.29 -32.24 -25.85
N CYS A 17 0.39 -32.59 -26.96
CA CYS A 17 1.47 -31.77 -27.51
C CYS A 17 0.99 -30.43 -28.03
N LEU A 18 -0.15 -30.35 -28.74
CA LEU A 18 -0.75 -29.09 -29.17
C LEU A 18 -1.17 -28.22 -27.99
N PHE A 19 -1.75 -28.83 -26.93
CA PHE A 19 -2.08 -28.11 -25.69
C PHE A 19 -0.83 -27.59 -24.97
N SER A 20 0.27 -28.37 -24.96
CA SER A 20 1.54 -27.95 -24.37
C SER A 20 2.23 -26.82 -25.14
N VAL A 21 2.06 -26.78 -26.46
CA VAL A 21 2.58 -25.69 -27.32
C VAL A 21 1.72 -24.43 -27.18
N ILE A 22 0.40 -24.57 -27.03
CA ILE A 22 -0.50 -23.41 -26.79
C ILE A 22 -0.33 -22.87 -25.37
N CYS A 23 -0.07 -23.70 -24.35
CA CYS A 23 0.26 -23.25 -22.99
C CYS A 23 1.66 -22.62 -22.86
N LYS A 24 2.59 -22.92 -23.78
CA LYS A 24 3.91 -22.26 -23.86
C LYS A 24 3.92 -21.01 -24.73
N ALA A 25 2.85 -20.70 -25.44
CA ALA A 25 2.63 -19.35 -25.89
C ALA A 25 2.42 -18.51 -24.62
N THR A 26 3.52 -18.01 -24.06
CA THR A 26 3.47 -16.88 -23.13
C THR A 26 2.61 -15.85 -23.83
N LEU A 27 1.36 -15.71 -23.40
CA LEU A 27 0.58 -14.53 -23.68
C LEU A 27 1.43 -13.38 -23.12
N ASN A 28 2.22 -12.77 -23.98
CA ASN A 28 2.70 -11.43 -23.78
C ASN A 28 1.43 -10.55 -23.78
N LEU A 29 0.74 -10.57 -22.65
CA LEU A 29 -0.30 -9.61 -22.33
C LEU A 29 0.43 -8.29 -22.11
N THR A 30 0.87 -7.67 -23.20
CA THR A 30 1.18 -6.25 -23.17
C THR A 30 -0.10 -5.57 -22.73
N LEU A 31 -0.07 -4.97 -21.55
CA LEU A 31 -1.19 -4.16 -21.09
C LEU A 31 -1.43 -3.10 -22.16
N PRO A 32 -2.67 -2.99 -22.70
CA PRO A 32 -2.95 -1.96 -23.67
C PRO A 32 -2.57 -0.61 -23.04
N PHE A 33 -1.89 0.23 -23.80
CA PHE A 33 -1.44 1.57 -23.39
C PHE A 33 -0.31 1.62 -22.33
N GLN A 34 0.48 0.58 -22.20
CA GLN A 34 1.76 0.70 -21.55
C GLN A 34 2.65 1.63 -22.38
N HIS A 35 3.49 2.43 -21.69
CA HIS A 35 4.44 3.27 -22.41
C HIS A 35 5.25 2.45 -23.45
N PRO A 36 5.40 2.92 -24.71
CA PRO A 36 6.01 2.14 -25.79
C PRO A 36 7.44 1.66 -25.46
N ASN A 37 8.11 2.35 -24.54
CA ASN A 37 9.41 1.95 -24.03
C ASN A 37 9.43 2.01 -22.50
N PRO A 38 8.91 1.00 -21.78
CA PRO A 38 8.87 0.97 -20.30
C PRO A 38 10.27 1.04 -19.69
N HIS A 39 11.28 0.46 -20.35
CA HIS A 39 12.65 0.47 -19.85
C HIS A 39 13.28 1.87 -19.86
N GLU A 40 13.00 2.69 -20.86
CA GLU A 40 13.46 4.08 -20.88
C GLU A 40 12.89 4.91 -19.75
N VAL A 41 11.58 4.75 -19.46
CA VAL A 41 10.96 5.47 -18.35
C VAL A 41 11.53 5.00 -17.01
N VAL A 42 11.74 3.69 -16.84
CA VAL A 42 12.42 3.15 -15.65
C VAL A 42 13.82 3.73 -15.51
N GLN A 43 14.58 3.81 -16.59
CA GLN A 43 15.93 4.39 -16.58
C GLN A 43 15.92 5.89 -16.27
N GLU A 44 14.95 6.67 -16.78
CA GLU A 44 14.84 8.09 -16.50
C GLU A 44 14.41 8.36 -15.04
N VAL A 45 13.44 7.62 -14.52
CA VAL A 45 13.07 7.65 -13.09
C VAL A 45 14.28 7.29 -12.24
N GLN A 46 15.05 6.28 -12.66
CA GLN A 46 16.29 5.87 -12.02
C GLN A 46 17.34 6.98 -12.00
N ARG A 47 17.56 7.63 -13.16
CA ARG A 47 18.51 8.73 -13.28
C ARG A 47 18.17 9.88 -12.34
N ARG A 48 16.89 10.28 -12.27
CA ARG A 48 16.42 11.34 -11.36
C ARG A 48 16.64 10.97 -9.91
N LEU A 49 16.38 9.71 -9.58
CA LEU A 49 16.56 9.19 -8.24
C LEU A 49 18.04 9.18 -7.82
N ASN A 50 18.93 8.74 -8.71
CA ASN A 50 20.38 8.76 -8.45
C ASN A 50 20.91 10.19 -8.27
N ILE A 51 20.40 11.17 -9.01
CA ILE A 51 20.74 12.58 -8.81
C ILE A 51 20.29 13.06 -7.44
N SER A 52 19.09 12.67 -7.00
CA SER A 52 18.57 13.02 -5.68
C SER A 52 19.40 12.40 -4.56
N ILE A 53 19.79 11.13 -4.71
CA ILE A 53 20.65 10.41 -3.76
C ILE A 53 22.03 11.06 -3.70
N HIS A 54 22.66 11.32 -4.84
CA HIS A 54 23.99 11.95 -4.92
C HIS A 54 24.03 13.35 -4.27
N ARG A 55 22.96 14.14 -4.42
CA ARG A 55 22.83 15.42 -3.70
C ARG A 55 22.83 15.26 -2.18
N ARG A 56 22.24 14.19 -1.67
CA ARG A 56 22.22 13.90 -0.22
C ARG A 56 23.54 13.36 0.27
N GLU A 57 24.20 12.49 -0.50
CA GLU A 57 25.54 11.96 -0.18
C GLU A 57 26.60 13.07 -0.12
N MET A 58 26.46 14.12 -0.97
CA MET A 58 27.35 15.31 -0.88
C MET A 58 27.09 16.17 0.37
N LEU A 59 25.94 16.04 1.01
CA LEU A 59 25.62 16.72 2.27
C LEU A 59 26.01 15.88 3.51
N ASP A 60 26.25 14.58 3.32
CA ASP A 60 26.60 13.62 4.37
C ASP A 60 28.12 13.31 4.32
N ILE A 61 28.91 14.29 4.71
CA ILE A 61 30.38 14.17 4.77
C ILE A 61 30.73 13.30 5.99
N GLY A 62 30.74 11.97 5.83
CA GLY A 62 31.39 11.06 6.75
C GLY A 62 30.67 9.82 7.25
N GLY A 63 29.47 9.51 6.82
CA GLY A 63 28.75 8.29 7.20
C GLY A 63 28.63 7.28 6.07
N GLY A 64 28.93 6.01 6.30
CA GLY A 64 28.60 4.93 5.36
C GLY A 64 27.09 4.88 5.11
N CYS A 65 26.66 4.20 4.03
CA CYS A 65 25.26 4.05 3.65
C CYS A 65 24.33 3.50 4.77
N LEU A 66 24.87 2.78 5.74
CA LEU A 66 24.10 2.13 6.79
C LEU A 66 23.54 3.15 7.78
N THR A 67 22.21 3.21 7.84
CA THR A 67 21.46 4.05 8.78
C THR A 67 21.19 3.33 10.10
N GLY A 68 21.35 2.01 10.13
CA GLY A 68 20.91 1.14 11.22
C GLY A 68 19.43 0.75 11.11
N ASN A 69 18.66 1.38 10.20
CA ASN A 69 17.31 0.97 9.87
C ASN A 69 17.36 -0.22 8.90
N PRO A 70 16.87 -1.41 9.30
CA PRO A 70 17.06 -2.61 8.49
C PRO A 70 16.36 -2.59 7.14
N ILE A 71 15.30 -1.80 6.97
CA ILE A 71 14.61 -1.64 5.69
C ILE A 71 15.46 -0.77 4.76
N ASP A 72 15.89 0.41 5.21
CA ASP A 72 16.72 1.32 4.44
C ASP A 72 18.05 0.68 4.05
N ASP A 73 18.69 0.04 5.03
CA ASP A 73 19.97 -0.63 4.82
C ASP A 73 19.88 -1.80 3.82
N CYS A 74 18.70 -2.44 3.70
CA CYS A 74 18.47 -3.56 2.80
C CYS A 74 18.42 -3.14 1.33
N TRP A 75 17.69 -2.08 0.98
CA TRP A 75 17.49 -1.72 -0.42
C TRP A 75 18.25 -0.47 -0.84
N LYS A 76 18.37 0.53 0.05
CA LYS A 76 18.94 1.85 -0.28
C LYS A 76 20.46 1.82 -0.39
N CYS A 77 21.10 0.91 0.35
CA CYS A 77 22.55 0.69 0.31
C CYS A 77 23.04 -0.06 -0.92
N ASP A 78 22.15 -0.65 -1.71
CA ASP A 78 22.50 -1.22 -3.00
C ASP A 78 22.58 -0.10 -4.05
N PRO A 79 23.75 0.24 -4.61
CA PRO A 79 23.89 1.29 -5.62
C PRO A 79 23.11 0.98 -6.90
N ASN A 80 22.74 -0.29 -7.10
CA ASN A 80 21.99 -0.77 -8.26
C ASN A 80 20.50 -1.00 -7.96
N TRP A 81 19.99 -0.63 -6.78
CA TRP A 81 18.62 -0.91 -6.38
C TRP A 81 17.56 -0.46 -7.39
N GLY A 82 17.85 0.54 -8.17
CA GLY A 82 16.93 1.05 -9.15
C GLY A 82 16.82 0.19 -10.40
N TYR A 83 17.80 -0.63 -10.71
CA TYR A 83 17.72 -1.66 -11.76
C TYR A 83 16.93 -2.87 -11.28
N ASP A 84 16.87 -3.09 -9.95
CA ASP A 84 16.10 -4.15 -9.30
C ASP A 84 15.16 -3.58 -8.23
N ARG A 85 14.24 -2.71 -8.66
CA ARG A 85 13.29 -2.05 -7.75
C ARG A 85 12.42 -3.05 -6.98
N GLN A 86 12.14 -4.22 -7.57
CA GLN A 86 11.30 -5.26 -6.96
C GLN A 86 11.96 -5.95 -5.77
N ARG A 87 13.29 -5.82 -5.61
CA ARG A 87 14.01 -6.27 -4.42
C ARG A 87 13.49 -5.61 -3.14
N LEU A 88 12.87 -4.44 -3.22
CA LEU A 88 12.21 -3.83 -2.06
C LEU A 88 11.32 -4.83 -1.31
N ALA A 89 10.59 -5.69 -2.02
CA ALA A 89 9.72 -6.68 -1.38
C ALA A 89 10.47 -7.67 -0.48
N ASP A 90 11.78 -7.87 -0.67
CA ASP A 90 12.62 -8.73 0.17
C ASP A 90 13.09 -8.01 1.46
N CYS A 91 12.90 -6.71 1.54
CA CYS A 91 13.30 -5.88 2.68
C CYS A 91 12.16 -5.74 3.71
N GLY A 92 11.02 -6.37 3.48
CA GLY A 92 9.89 -6.36 4.41
C GLY A 92 10.23 -6.98 5.75
N ILE A 93 9.78 -6.35 6.83
CA ILE A 93 9.97 -6.79 8.23
C ILE A 93 8.63 -6.95 8.94
N GLY A 94 8.69 -7.38 10.17
CA GLY A 94 7.53 -7.46 11.04
C GLY A 94 6.51 -8.51 10.59
N PHE A 95 5.27 -8.34 10.97
CA PHE A 95 4.21 -9.28 10.61
C PHE A 95 3.87 -9.23 9.11
N GLY A 96 4.03 -8.07 8.46
CA GLY A 96 3.84 -7.88 7.02
C GLY A 96 5.02 -8.30 6.14
N ARG A 97 6.08 -8.90 6.69
CA ARG A 97 7.31 -9.27 5.96
C ARG A 97 7.11 -10.16 4.73
N PHE A 98 5.98 -10.82 4.63
CA PHE A 98 5.63 -11.67 3.49
C PHE A 98 4.77 -10.96 2.44
N ALA A 99 4.61 -9.64 2.53
CA ALA A 99 3.97 -8.85 1.49
C ALA A 99 4.86 -8.81 0.24
N LEU A 100 4.49 -9.57 -0.77
CA LEU A 100 5.25 -9.63 -2.03
C LEU A 100 4.93 -8.46 -2.97
N GLY A 101 3.78 -7.78 -2.75
CA GLY A 101 3.34 -6.76 -3.68
C GLY A 101 3.24 -7.30 -5.11
N GLY A 102 3.70 -6.50 -6.06
CA GLY A 102 3.79 -6.88 -7.48
C GLY A 102 5.10 -7.56 -7.88
N LYS A 103 5.88 -8.09 -6.92
CA LYS A 103 7.15 -8.77 -7.21
C LYS A 103 6.95 -9.92 -8.19
N GLY A 104 7.85 -10.04 -9.18
CA GLY A 104 7.75 -11.00 -10.28
C GLY A 104 6.76 -10.61 -11.37
N GLY A 105 5.96 -9.55 -11.17
CA GLY A 105 5.07 -8.99 -12.17
C GLY A 105 5.75 -7.95 -13.07
N GLN A 106 4.98 -7.48 -14.05
CA GLN A 106 5.44 -6.43 -14.97
C GLN A 106 5.47 -5.06 -14.26
N TYR A 107 6.36 -4.19 -14.74
CA TYR A 107 6.28 -2.77 -14.43
C TYR A 107 5.10 -2.14 -15.16
N TYR A 108 4.31 -1.38 -14.42
CA TYR A 108 3.29 -0.50 -14.99
C TYR A 108 3.66 0.94 -14.69
N ILE A 109 3.62 1.80 -15.70
CA ILE A 109 3.99 3.20 -15.57
C ILE A 109 2.74 4.04 -15.61
N VAL A 110 2.49 4.75 -14.52
CA VAL A 110 1.42 5.76 -14.47
C VAL A 110 1.92 7.00 -15.19
N THR A 111 1.22 7.40 -16.25
CA THR A 111 1.54 8.54 -17.10
C THR A 111 0.47 9.64 -17.04
N ASP A 112 -0.70 9.30 -16.49
CA ASP A 112 -1.86 10.18 -16.38
C ASP A 112 -2.34 10.23 -14.92
N SER A 113 -2.37 11.44 -14.35
CA SER A 113 -2.83 11.68 -12.97
C SER A 113 -4.35 11.76 -12.82
N SER A 114 -5.11 11.67 -13.91
CA SER A 114 -6.56 11.81 -13.90
C SER A 114 -7.28 10.61 -13.27
N ASP A 115 -8.46 10.85 -12.72
CA ASP A 115 -9.39 9.84 -12.19
C ASP A 115 -10.85 10.16 -12.59
N ASN A 116 -11.06 10.53 -13.84
CA ASN A 116 -12.33 11.08 -14.32
C ASN A 116 -13.46 10.07 -14.42
N ASP A 117 -13.15 8.81 -14.77
CA ASP A 117 -14.14 7.72 -14.91
C ASP A 117 -13.75 6.52 -14.02
N VAL A 118 -14.47 6.35 -12.93
CA VAL A 118 -14.25 5.26 -11.96
C VAL A 118 -14.88 3.93 -12.40
N VAL A 119 -15.74 3.96 -13.40
CA VAL A 119 -16.39 2.78 -14.01
C VAL A 119 -15.56 2.28 -15.19
N ASN A 120 -15.03 3.18 -16.01
CA ASN A 120 -14.20 2.85 -17.16
C ASN A 120 -12.87 3.60 -17.08
N PRO A 121 -11.97 3.21 -16.15
CA PRO A 121 -10.71 3.90 -15.95
C PRO A 121 -9.84 3.83 -17.21
N ILE A 122 -9.19 4.95 -17.50
CA ILE A 122 -8.38 5.09 -18.71
C ILE A 122 -7.02 4.43 -18.46
N PRO A 123 -6.51 3.62 -19.41
CA PRO A 123 -5.13 3.13 -19.37
C PRO A 123 -4.12 4.28 -19.25
N GLY A 124 -3.08 4.07 -18.46
CA GLY A 124 -2.12 5.12 -18.08
C GLY A 124 -2.39 5.70 -16.70
N THR A 125 -3.60 5.54 -16.14
CA THR A 125 -3.96 6.02 -14.81
C THR A 125 -3.62 5.02 -13.71
N LEU A 126 -3.48 5.51 -12.46
CA LEU A 126 -3.28 4.65 -11.29
C LEU A 126 -4.46 3.70 -11.08
N ARG A 127 -5.71 4.19 -11.22
CA ARG A 127 -6.91 3.36 -11.07
C ARG A 127 -6.91 2.19 -12.04
N TYR A 128 -6.56 2.42 -13.30
CA TYR A 128 -6.47 1.32 -14.27
C TYR A 128 -5.46 0.25 -13.82
N ALA A 129 -4.29 0.66 -13.32
CA ALA A 129 -3.23 -0.25 -12.89
C ALA A 129 -3.65 -1.12 -11.71
N VAL A 130 -4.18 -0.52 -10.64
CA VAL A 130 -4.50 -1.25 -9.40
C VAL A 130 -5.63 -2.25 -9.53
N LEU A 131 -6.50 -2.09 -10.56
CA LEU A 131 -7.62 -2.99 -10.84
C LEU A 131 -7.23 -4.27 -11.57
N GLN A 132 -6.05 -4.34 -12.19
CA GLN A 132 -5.63 -5.52 -12.96
C GLN A 132 -5.50 -6.75 -12.07
N THR A 133 -5.77 -7.94 -12.62
CA THR A 133 -5.69 -9.20 -11.85
C THR A 133 -4.26 -9.72 -11.70
N GLN A 134 -3.39 -9.46 -12.69
CA GLN A 134 -2.00 -9.89 -12.65
C GLN A 134 -1.16 -9.08 -11.65
N PRO A 135 -0.06 -9.65 -11.13
CA PRO A 135 0.91 -8.91 -10.33
C PRO A 135 1.49 -7.74 -11.11
N LEU A 136 1.49 -6.54 -10.50
CA LEU A 136 2.06 -5.33 -11.11
C LEU A 136 2.92 -4.55 -10.11
N TRP A 137 4.08 -4.11 -10.59
CA TRP A 137 4.92 -3.12 -9.93
C TRP A 137 4.65 -1.76 -10.55
N ILE A 138 3.88 -0.92 -9.86
CA ILE A 138 3.37 0.35 -10.38
C ILE A 138 4.32 1.46 -10.00
N ILE A 139 4.86 2.15 -11.01
CA ILE A 139 5.76 3.30 -10.90
C ILE A 139 5.17 4.50 -11.64
N PHE A 140 5.78 5.66 -11.49
CA PHE A 140 5.26 6.92 -12.01
C PHE A 140 6.25 7.57 -12.96
N ALA A 141 5.78 8.06 -14.10
CA ALA A 141 6.61 8.71 -15.12
C ALA A 141 7.20 10.05 -14.63
N SER A 142 6.47 10.74 -13.75
CA SER A 142 6.87 12.04 -13.18
C SER A 142 6.20 12.26 -11.84
N GLY A 143 6.55 13.36 -11.16
CA GLY A 143 5.76 13.86 -10.03
C GLY A 143 4.33 14.16 -10.45
N MET A 144 3.35 13.76 -9.63
CA MET A 144 1.95 14.00 -9.96
C MET A 144 1.06 14.06 -8.72
N LEU A 145 0.03 14.89 -8.81
CA LEU A 145 -1.07 14.93 -7.87
C LEU A 145 -2.26 14.15 -8.47
N ILE A 146 -2.60 13.03 -7.84
CA ILE A 146 -3.74 12.18 -8.24
C ILE A 146 -4.92 12.53 -7.33
N LYS A 147 -5.88 13.28 -7.86
CA LYS A 147 -7.11 13.61 -7.16
C LYS A 147 -8.16 12.57 -7.47
N LEU A 148 -8.37 11.65 -6.56
CA LEU A 148 -9.35 10.59 -6.71
C LEU A 148 -10.78 11.14 -6.66
N LYS A 149 -11.63 10.61 -7.53
CA LYS A 149 -13.07 10.92 -7.53
C LYS A 149 -13.82 10.09 -6.49
N HIS A 150 -13.47 8.82 -6.37
CA HIS A 150 -13.99 7.86 -5.39
C HIS A 150 -12.89 6.92 -4.93
N GLU A 151 -13.20 6.05 -3.95
CA GLU A 151 -12.29 5.03 -3.44
C GLU A 151 -11.46 4.36 -4.55
N LEU A 152 -10.17 4.23 -4.33
CA LEU A 152 -9.26 3.50 -5.19
C LEU A 152 -9.14 2.05 -4.68
N ILE A 153 -9.90 1.14 -5.27
CA ILE A 153 -9.91 -0.27 -4.85
C ILE A 153 -8.69 -0.97 -5.45
N VAL A 154 -7.81 -1.46 -4.58
CA VAL A 154 -6.55 -2.11 -4.97
C VAL A 154 -6.69 -3.61 -4.93
N ASN A 155 -6.37 -4.30 -6.02
CA ASN A 155 -6.35 -5.76 -6.11
C ASN A 155 -5.08 -6.36 -5.51
N SER A 156 -5.09 -7.68 -5.29
CA SER A 156 -3.94 -8.44 -4.80
C SER A 156 -2.71 -8.29 -5.70
N TYR A 157 -1.54 -8.51 -5.11
CA TYR A 157 -0.24 -8.50 -5.79
C TYR A 157 0.04 -7.17 -6.52
N LYS A 158 -0.07 -6.07 -5.80
CA LYS A 158 0.24 -4.73 -6.29
C LYS A 158 1.29 -4.06 -5.42
N THR A 159 2.27 -3.47 -6.05
CA THR A 159 3.16 -2.49 -5.42
C THR A 159 2.91 -1.13 -6.04
N ILE A 160 2.57 -0.15 -5.21
CA ILE A 160 2.54 1.28 -5.60
C ILE A 160 3.85 1.87 -5.12
N ASP A 161 4.77 2.12 -6.04
CA ASP A 161 6.15 2.56 -5.76
C ASP A 161 6.38 3.99 -6.25
N GLY A 162 6.29 4.94 -5.34
CA GLY A 162 6.49 6.36 -5.62
C GLY A 162 7.96 6.81 -5.68
N ARG A 163 8.94 5.89 -5.52
CA ARG A 163 10.36 6.27 -5.55
C ARG A 163 10.75 6.90 -6.90
N GLY A 164 11.48 8.00 -6.83
CA GLY A 164 11.93 8.76 -8.01
C GLY A 164 10.91 9.76 -8.55
N ALA A 165 9.70 9.82 -7.98
CA ALA A 165 8.66 10.80 -8.33
C ALA A 165 8.05 11.41 -7.06
N ASN A 166 7.57 12.65 -7.17
CA ASN A 166 6.82 13.29 -6.10
C ASN A 166 5.33 12.97 -6.29
N VAL A 167 4.87 11.86 -5.72
CA VAL A 167 3.50 11.37 -5.92
C VAL A 167 2.64 11.71 -4.72
N ALA A 168 1.49 12.33 -4.98
CA ALA A 168 0.49 12.61 -3.97
C ALA A 168 -0.88 12.07 -4.41
N ILE A 169 -1.62 11.51 -3.45
CA ILE A 169 -2.99 11.02 -3.61
C ILE A 169 -3.89 11.80 -2.65
N THR A 170 -5.01 12.29 -3.14
CA THR A 170 -5.98 13.09 -2.39
C THR A 170 -7.40 12.88 -2.94
N GLY A 171 -8.40 13.44 -2.29
CA GLY A 171 -9.77 13.54 -2.82
C GLY A 171 -10.71 12.48 -2.26
N GLY A 172 -11.53 11.87 -3.12
CA GLY A 172 -12.62 11.01 -2.67
C GLY A 172 -12.17 9.62 -2.24
N GLY A 173 -12.32 9.29 -0.94
CA GLY A 173 -12.22 7.94 -0.39
C GLY A 173 -10.87 7.26 -0.50
N CYS A 174 -9.83 7.96 -0.86
CA CYS A 174 -8.45 7.50 -1.06
C CYS A 174 -8.25 5.99 -1.33
N ILE A 175 -7.42 5.26 -0.59
CA ILE A 175 -7.01 3.89 -0.95
C ILE A 175 -7.80 2.85 -0.16
N THR A 176 -8.44 1.91 -0.86
CA THR A 176 -9.17 0.78 -0.26
C THR A 176 -8.52 -0.55 -0.63
N ILE A 177 -8.08 -1.31 0.39
CA ILE A 177 -7.47 -2.64 0.30
C ILE A 177 -8.44 -3.64 0.95
N GLN A 178 -9.32 -4.25 0.14
CA GLN A 178 -10.44 -5.03 0.66
C GLN A 178 -10.43 -6.47 0.17
N TYR A 179 -10.34 -7.45 1.10
CA TYR A 179 -10.34 -8.90 0.87
C TYR A 179 -9.26 -9.34 -0.14
N VAL A 180 -8.10 -8.71 -0.08
CA VAL A 180 -6.96 -8.97 -0.95
C VAL A 180 -5.71 -9.31 -0.14
N THR A 181 -4.65 -9.68 -0.85
CA THR A 181 -3.38 -10.04 -0.23
C THR A 181 -2.19 -9.53 -1.04
N ASN A 182 -1.06 -9.37 -0.37
CA ASN A 182 0.19 -8.98 -1.01
C ASN A 182 0.10 -7.60 -1.68
N VAL A 183 -0.07 -6.56 -0.86
CA VAL A 183 -0.04 -5.15 -1.31
C VAL A 183 1.09 -4.43 -0.61
N ILE A 184 1.89 -3.70 -1.38
CA ILE A 184 2.93 -2.79 -0.89
C ILE A 184 2.60 -1.38 -1.38
N ILE A 185 2.60 -0.42 -0.45
CA ILE A 185 2.51 1.02 -0.77
C ILE A 185 3.77 1.68 -0.22
N HIS A 186 4.55 2.27 -1.10
CA HIS A 186 5.85 2.81 -0.73
C HIS A 186 6.09 4.19 -1.35
N ASN A 187 6.53 5.14 -0.52
CA ASN A 187 6.97 6.48 -0.90
C ASN A 187 5.89 7.33 -1.61
N VAL A 188 4.69 7.39 -1.01
CA VAL A 188 3.55 8.16 -1.51
C VAL A 188 3.01 9.09 -0.43
N ARG A 189 2.64 10.32 -0.80
CA ARG A 189 1.88 11.24 0.07
C ARG A 189 0.39 10.96 -0.07
N ILE A 190 -0.32 10.95 1.06
CA ILE A 190 -1.77 10.76 1.09
C ILE A 190 -2.34 11.79 2.06
N TYR A 191 -3.21 12.66 1.57
CA TYR A 191 -3.79 13.72 2.39
C TYR A 191 -5.11 14.22 1.84
N ASP A 192 -5.85 14.96 2.66
CA ASP A 192 -7.15 15.53 2.30
C ASP A 192 -8.13 14.52 1.71
N CYS A 193 -8.09 13.28 2.22
CA CYS A 193 -9.05 12.25 1.83
C CYS A 193 -10.43 12.59 2.40
N LYS A 194 -11.48 12.42 1.58
CA LYS A 194 -12.84 12.82 1.94
C LYS A 194 -13.82 11.69 1.68
N PRO A 195 -14.92 11.60 2.44
CA PRO A 195 -15.99 10.67 2.16
C PRO A 195 -16.43 10.76 0.70
N SER A 196 -16.61 9.62 0.08
CA SER A 196 -17.11 9.53 -1.29
C SER A 196 -17.87 8.23 -1.48
N GLY A 197 -18.81 8.18 -2.43
CA GLY A 197 -19.55 6.96 -2.65
C GLY A 197 -20.97 7.21 -3.13
N ASN A 198 -21.86 6.26 -2.80
CA ASN A 198 -23.15 6.08 -3.42
C ASN A 198 -23.05 6.06 -4.96
N ALA A 199 -21.97 5.46 -5.45
CA ALA A 199 -21.59 5.40 -6.84
C ALA A 199 -21.24 3.98 -7.27
N ASP A 200 -21.34 3.71 -8.56
CA ASP A 200 -20.81 2.48 -9.13
C ASP A 200 -19.31 2.65 -9.39
N ILE A 201 -18.51 1.72 -8.86
CA ILE A 201 -17.06 1.79 -8.92
C ILE A 201 -16.54 0.45 -9.45
N ARG A 202 -15.56 0.51 -10.34
CA ARG A 202 -14.89 -0.69 -10.83
C ARG A 202 -13.91 -1.22 -9.77
N SER A 203 -14.01 -2.51 -9.47
CA SER A 203 -13.15 -3.21 -8.52
C SER A 203 -12.22 -4.25 -9.18
N SER A 204 -12.50 -4.61 -10.43
CA SER A 204 -11.64 -5.50 -11.26
C SER A 204 -11.90 -5.25 -12.75
N PRO A 205 -11.12 -5.82 -13.66
CA PRO A 205 -11.38 -5.69 -15.10
C PRO A 205 -12.77 -6.13 -15.51
N THR A 206 -13.38 -7.06 -14.76
CA THR A 206 -14.66 -7.69 -15.10
C THR A 206 -15.81 -7.32 -14.16
N HIS A 207 -15.55 -6.54 -13.10
CA HIS A 207 -16.54 -6.25 -12.08
C HIS A 207 -16.67 -4.76 -11.79
N VAL A 208 -17.90 -4.27 -11.85
CA VAL A 208 -18.34 -2.95 -11.37
C VAL A 208 -19.45 -3.17 -10.36
N GLY A 209 -19.36 -2.54 -9.22
CA GLY A 209 -20.35 -2.70 -8.15
C GLY A 209 -20.71 -1.39 -7.48
N ARG A 210 -21.91 -1.36 -6.91
CA ARG A 210 -22.39 -0.23 -6.12
C ARG A 210 -21.61 -0.16 -4.81
N ARG A 211 -21.04 0.99 -4.52
CA ARG A 211 -20.34 1.29 -3.26
C ARG A 211 -21.14 2.29 -2.44
N GLY A 212 -21.23 2.02 -1.14
CA GLY A 212 -21.76 2.98 -0.18
C GLY A 212 -20.86 4.19 0.00
N LEU A 213 -21.18 5.03 0.97
CA LEU A 213 -20.33 6.13 1.38
C LEU A 213 -19.11 5.59 2.13
N SER A 214 -17.91 5.99 1.73
CA SER A 214 -16.66 5.73 2.46
C SER A 214 -16.48 6.77 3.57
N ASP A 215 -15.69 6.42 4.59
CA ASP A 215 -15.49 7.28 5.77
C ASP A 215 -14.52 8.43 5.48
N GLY A 216 -13.67 8.27 4.48
CA GLY A 216 -12.67 9.28 4.12
C GLY A 216 -11.30 9.02 4.71
N ASP A 217 -10.98 7.74 4.96
CA ASP A 217 -9.64 7.29 5.35
C ASP A 217 -8.59 7.56 4.29
N GLY A 218 -7.34 7.68 4.71
CA GLY A 218 -6.20 7.68 3.82
C GLY A 218 -5.97 6.30 3.18
N ILE A 219 -5.90 5.27 4.02
CA ILE A 219 -5.79 3.87 3.61
C ILE A 219 -6.73 3.03 4.48
N SER A 220 -7.74 2.44 3.89
CA SER A 220 -8.68 1.52 4.54
C SER A 220 -8.34 0.07 4.18
N ILE A 221 -8.05 -0.78 5.19
CA ILE A 221 -7.67 -2.18 5.03
C ILE A 221 -8.75 -3.06 5.65
N SER A 222 -9.48 -3.81 4.83
CA SER A 222 -10.62 -4.63 5.29
C SER A 222 -10.43 -6.09 4.88
N GLY A 223 -10.41 -7.02 5.85
CA GLY A 223 -10.31 -8.46 5.61
C GLY A 223 -9.09 -8.89 4.79
N SER A 224 -8.00 -8.14 4.86
CA SER A 224 -6.82 -8.31 4.00
C SER A 224 -5.59 -8.76 4.78
N ARG A 225 -4.58 -9.31 4.09
CA ARG A 225 -3.37 -9.82 4.73
C ARG A 225 -2.12 -9.65 3.87
N ASN A 226 -0.94 -9.72 4.52
CA ASN A 226 0.34 -9.48 3.87
C ASN A 226 0.37 -8.09 3.22
N ILE A 227 0.19 -7.07 4.05
CA ILE A 227 0.17 -5.67 3.64
C ILE A 227 1.39 -4.97 4.25
N TRP A 228 2.05 -4.19 3.43
CA TRP A 228 3.18 -3.37 3.87
C TRP A 228 3.04 -1.94 3.37
N ILE A 229 2.98 -1.00 4.30
CA ILE A 229 2.93 0.44 4.04
C ILE A 229 4.23 1.03 4.57
N ASP A 230 5.01 1.66 3.69
CA ASP A 230 6.36 2.07 4.01
C ASP A 230 6.73 3.42 3.39
N HIS A 231 7.46 4.25 4.12
CA HIS A 231 7.88 5.59 3.66
C HIS A 231 6.74 6.45 3.11
N CYS A 232 5.56 6.33 3.67
CA CYS A 232 4.42 7.17 3.29
C CYS A 232 4.33 8.39 4.22
N THR A 233 3.79 9.48 3.70
CA THR A 233 3.44 10.66 4.51
C THR A 233 1.93 10.86 4.47
N LEU A 234 1.28 10.85 5.64
CA LEU A 234 -0.17 10.94 5.75
C LEU A 234 -0.61 12.08 6.69
N SER A 235 -1.66 12.79 6.30
CA SER A 235 -2.22 13.90 7.08
C SER A 235 -3.63 14.31 6.62
N HIS A 236 -4.36 15.05 7.45
CA HIS A 236 -5.56 15.81 7.08
C HIS A 236 -6.68 15.03 6.37
N CYS A 237 -6.82 13.73 6.58
CA CYS A 237 -7.98 12.99 6.09
C CYS A 237 -9.23 13.29 6.92
N THR A 238 -10.41 12.86 6.47
CA THR A 238 -11.67 13.13 7.19
C THR A 238 -11.85 12.19 8.37
N ASP A 239 -11.58 10.89 8.19
CA ASP A 239 -11.57 9.88 9.24
C ASP A 239 -10.13 9.40 9.48
N GLY A 240 -9.82 8.11 9.57
CA GLY A 240 -8.49 7.61 9.87
C GLY A 240 -7.42 7.93 8.79
N LEU A 241 -6.14 7.89 9.17
CA LEU A 241 -5.07 7.90 8.17
C LEU A 241 -4.79 6.48 7.65
N ILE A 242 -4.77 5.48 8.56
CA ILE A 242 -4.66 4.06 8.19
C ILE A 242 -5.52 3.24 9.13
N ASP A 243 -6.59 2.66 8.62
CA ASP A 243 -7.48 1.80 9.38
C ASP A 243 -7.42 0.35 8.90
N ALA A 244 -7.36 -0.61 9.82
CA ALA A 244 -7.36 -2.03 9.52
C ALA A 244 -8.43 -2.75 10.32
N ILE A 245 -9.39 -3.35 9.63
CA ILE A 245 -10.61 -3.92 10.21
C ILE A 245 -10.95 -5.28 9.59
N LEU A 246 -11.99 -5.92 10.11
CA LEU A 246 -12.64 -7.12 9.56
C LEU A 246 -11.68 -8.32 9.39
N GLY A 247 -10.86 -8.61 10.42
CA GLY A 247 -9.94 -9.75 10.41
C GLY A 247 -8.68 -9.53 9.58
N SER A 248 -8.36 -8.30 9.24
CA SER A 248 -7.08 -7.95 8.61
C SER A 248 -5.91 -8.35 9.50
N THR A 249 -4.82 -8.86 8.90
CA THR A 249 -3.67 -9.38 9.65
C THR A 249 -2.40 -9.42 8.81
N ALA A 250 -1.26 -9.72 9.45
CA ALA A 250 0.04 -9.73 8.79
C ALA A 250 0.35 -8.40 8.10
N ILE A 251 0.27 -7.32 8.87
CA ILE A 251 0.44 -5.94 8.41
C ILE A 251 1.72 -5.36 9.02
N THR A 252 2.48 -4.63 8.24
CA THR A 252 3.56 -3.76 8.72
C THR A 252 3.33 -2.34 8.20
N ILE A 253 3.40 -1.38 9.12
CA ILE A 253 3.43 0.07 8.83
C ILE A 253 4.77 0.57 9.33
N SER A 254 5.63 1.02 8.42
CA SER A 254 7.02 1.36 8.77
C SER A 254 7.49 2.63 8.07
N ASN A 255 8.53 3.25 8.64
CA ASN A 255 9.21 4.41 8.06
C ASN A 255 8.27 5.52 7.55
N SER A 256 7.06 5.62 8.10
CA SER A 256 6.05 6.56 7.64
C SER A 256 5.97 7.77 8.57
N TYR A 257 5.58 8.89 8.02
CA TYR A 257 5.41 10.15 8.73
C TYR A 257 3.93 10.52 8.81
N PHE A 258 3.43 10.68 10.03
CA PHE A 258 2.06 11.05 10.34
C PHE A 258 2.03 12.42 11.03
N THR A 259 1.15 13.30 10.60
CA THR A 259 1.11 14.66 11.13
C THR A 259 -0.27 15.30 10.94
N HIS A 260 -0.61 16.30 11.78
CA HIS A 260 -1.80 17.14 11.68
C HIS A 260 -3.10 16.35 11.42
N HIS A 261 -3.43 15.46 12.35
CA HIS A 261 -4.63 14.64 12.24
C HIS A 261 -5.20 14.27 13.62
N ASN A 262 -6.51 14.02 13.68
CA ASN A 262 -7.17 13.67 14.93
C ASN A 262 -7.03 12.16 15.22
N GLU A 263 -7.65 11.31 14.45
CA GLU A 263 -7.81 9.87 14.66
C GLU A 263 -6.89 9.09 13.73
N VAL A 264 -5.61 8.91 14.14
CA VAL A 264 -4.54 8.50 13.22
C VAL A 264 -4.76 7.09 12.66
N MET A 265 -5.01 6.10 13.53
CA MET A 265 -5.14 4.70 13.11
C MET A 265 -6.11 3.91 13.99
N LEU A 266 -7.00 3.17 13.36
CA LEU A 266 -7.87 2.21 14.02
C LEU A 266 -7.50 0.78 13.61
N MET A 267 -7.20 -0.06 14.60
CA MET A 267 -6.86 -1.48 14.42
C MET A 267 -7.91 -2.33 15.11
N GLY A 268 -8.83 -2.88 14.32
CA GLY A 268 -9.99 -3.65 14.80
C GLY A 268 -11.31 -2.96 14.55
N HIS A 269 -12.28 -3.73 14.03
CA HIS A 269 -13.57 -3.22 13.55
C HIS A 269 -14.49 -2.76 14.68
N ASP A 270 -14.80 -3.68 15.56
CA ASP A 270 -15.76 -3.48 16.67
C ASP A 270 -15.34 -4.34 17.87
N ASP A 271 -15.70 -3.92 19.09
CA ASP A 271 -15.37 -4.67 20.31
C ASP A 271 -16.02 -6.06 20.36
N ALA A 272 -17.13 -6.26 19.66
CA ALA A 272 -17.80 -7.56 19.55
C ALA A 272 -17.31 -8.39 18.35
N TYR A 273 -16.48 -7.83 17.45
CA TYR A 273 -16.00 -8.52 16.25
C TYR A 273 -14.80 -9.41 16.56
N LEU A 274 -15.07 -10.64 16.97
CA LEU A 274 -14.06 -11.60 17.44
C LEU A 274 -13.01 -12.07 16.41
N PRO A 275 -13.25 -12.05 15.07
CA PRO A 275 -12.18 -12.39 14.11
C PRO A 275 -10.94 -11.51 14.22
N ASP A 276 -11.06 -10.27 14.72
CA ASP A 276 -9.93 -9.39 14.98
C ASP A 276 -8.97 -9.88 16.08
N LYS A 277 -9.33 -10.92 16.85
CA LYS A 277 -8.39 -11.60 17.78
C LYS A 277 -7.19 -12.22 17.09
N GLY A 278 -7.27 -12.48 15.79
CA GLY A 278 -6.16 -12.96 14.95
C GLY A 278 -5.33 -11.85 14.32
N MET A 279 -5.66 -10.59 14.53
CA MET A 279 -4.95 -9.46 13.94
C MET A 279 -3.53 -9.37 14.48
N GLN A 280 -2.55 -9.19 13.59
CA GLN A 280 -1.16 -8.95 13.92
C GLN A 280 -0.63 -7.77 13.09
N VAL A 281 -0.20 -6.72 13.78
CA VAL A 281 0.30 -5.49 13.13
C VAL A 281 1.61 -5.05 13.78
N THR A 282 2.59 -4.70 12.95
CA THR A 282 3.85 -4.09 13.35
C THR A 282 3.85 -2.61 12.97
N PHE A 283 4.17 -1.75 13.92
CA PHE A 283 4.47 -0.34 13.71
C PHE A 283 5.96 -0.15 14.01
N ALA A 284 6.77 0.15 12.99
CA ALA A 284 8.21 0.22 13.18
C ALA A 284 8.84 1.42 12.46
N PHE A 285 9.73 2.13 13.15
CA PHE A 285 10.52 3.24 12.59
C PHE A 285 9.67 4.38 12.04
N ASN A 286 8.42 4.53 12.49
CA ASN A 286 7.55 5.62 12.10
C ASN A 286 7.86 6.88 12.92
N HIS A 287 7.58 8.04 12.33
CA HIS A 287 7.55 9.30 13.02
C HIS A 287 6.10 9.81 13.13
N PHE A 288 5.56 9.77 14.35
CA PHE A 288 4.29 10.40 14.70
C PHE A 288 4.60 11.83 15.15
N GLY A 289 4.48 12.77 14.23
CA GLY A 289 4.92 14.15 14.38
C GLY A 289 3.87 15.07 15.00
N LYS A 290 4.10 16.37 14.86
CA LYS A 290 3.28 17.40 15.47
C LYS A 290 1.86 17.44 14.93
N GLY A 291 0.94 17.93 15.76
CA GLY A 291 -0.45 18.14 15.38
C GLY A 291 -1.32 16.88 15.41
N LEU A 292 -0.80 15.74 15.86
CA LEU A 292 -1.57 14.53 16.08
C LEU A 292 -2.31 14.59 17.43
N ILE A 293 -3.53 14.06 17.47
CA ILE A 293 -4.35 14.13 18.67
C ILE A 293 -4.39 12.80 19.41
N GLN A 294 -4.78 11.71 18.75
CA GLN A 294 -4.99 10.40 19.35
C GLN A 294 -4.86 9.25 18.34
N ARG A 295 -4.92 8.01 18.81
CA ARG A 295 -4.95 6.76 18.02
C ARG A 295 -3.67 6.53 17.21
N MET A 296 -2.53 6.45 17.87
CA MET A 296 -1.23 6.17 17.23
C MET A 296 -0.60 4.82 17.63
N PRO A 297 -1.29 3.67 17.57
CA PRO A 297 -2.67 3.41 17.12
C PRO A 297 -3.73 3.33 18.23
N ARG A 298 -5.03 3.21 17.89
CA ARG A 298 -6.08 2.62 18.74
C ARG A 298 -6.31 1.18 18.32
N CYS A 299 -6.16 0.23 19.27
CA CYS A 299 -6.22 -1.21 19.02
C CYS A 299 -7.46 -1.85 19.64
N ARG A 300 -8.07 -2.81 18.94
CA ARG A 300 -9.13 -3.70 19.44
C ARG A 300 -8.71 -5.14 19.22
N HIS A 301 -8.78 -5.99 20.26
CA HIS A 301 -8.31 -7.37 20.19
C HIS A 301 -6.86 -7.49 19.70
N GLY A 302 -6.45 -8.62 19.14
CA GLY A 302 -5.22 -8.83 18.38
C GLY A 302 -3.90 -8.59 19.12
N TYR A 303 -2.82 -8.54 18.34
CA TYR A 303 -1.43 -8.49 18.79
C TYR A 303 -0.66 -7.39 18.05
N PHE A 304 -0.15 -6.42 18.78
CA PHE A 304 0.45 -5.22 18.21
C PHE A 304 1.88 -5.04 18.72
N HIS A 305 2.81 -4.95 17.78
CA HIS A 305 4.20 -4.63 18.05
C HIS A 305 4.49 -3.19 17.66
N VAL A 306 4.65 -2.35 18.67
CA VAL A 306 5.02 -0.94 18.51
C VAL A 306 6.50 -0.83 18.83
N VAL A 307 7.37 -0.67 17.84
CA VAL A 307 8.80 -0.83 18.01
C VAL A 307 9.62 0.23 17.29
N ASN A 308 10.53 0.88 18.04
CA ASN A 308 11.47 1.90 17.54
C ASN A 308 10.79 3.05 16.76
N ASN A 309 9.61 3.47 17.17
CA ASN A 309 8.93 4.65 16.62
C ASN A 309 9.26 5.90 17.44
N ASP A 310 9.07 7.04 16.81
CA ASP A 310 9.20 8.37 17.38
C ASP A 310 7.83 9.02 17.53
N PHE A 311 7.42 9.31 18.77
CA PHE A 311 6.14 9.96 19.06
C PHE A 311 6.38 11.37 19.62
N THR A 312 5.90 12.38 18.91
CA THR A 312 6.15 13.77 19.28
C THR A 312 4.85 14.53 19.56
N GLU A 313 4.69 14.95 20.81
CA GLU A 313 3.70 15.94 21.25
C GLU A 313 2.24 15.63 20.84
N TRP A 314 1.75 14.41 21.14
CA TRP A 314 0.33 14.09 21.00
C TRP A 314 -0.56 15.00 21.86
N LYS A 315 -1.82 15.18 21.50
CA LYS A 315 -2.72 16.08 22.26
C LYS A 315 -3.59 15.37 23.28
N MET A 316 -3.93 14.10 23.09
CA MET A 316 -4.75 13.33 24.03
C MET A 316 -4.01 12.10 24.55
N TYR A 317 -3.58 11.20 23.67
CA TYR A 317 -2.82 10.00 23.99
C TYR A 317 -2.13 9.46 22.70
N ALA A 318 -1.04 8.72 22.88
CA ALA A 318 -0.39 8.06 21.75
C ALA A 318 -1.04 6.71 21.45
N ILE A 319 -1.04 5.77 22.38
CA ILE A 319 -1.54 4.41 22.20
C ILE A 319 -2.86 4.21 22.95
N GLY A 320 -3.90 3.83 22.22
CA GLY A 320 -5.21 3.54 22.80
C GLY A 320 -5.68 2.11 22.56
N GLY A 321 -6.75 1.71 23.26
CA GLY A 321 -7.39 0.43 22.97
C GLY A 321 -8.62 0.12 23.78
N SER A 322 -9.40 -0.84 23.26
CA SER A 322 -10.56 -1.47 23.89
C SER A 322 -10.58 -2.97 23.56
N ALA A 323 -11.45 -3.76 24.16
CA ALA A 323 -11.64 -5.18 23.85
C ALA A 323 -10.37 -6.07 23.98
N ASN A 324 -9.50 -5.79 24.96
CA ASN A 324 -8.38 -6.64 25.34
C ASN A 324 -7.31 -6.92 24.23
N PRO A 325 -6.73 -5.89 23.59
CA PRO A 325 -5.59 -6.09 22.73
C PRO A 325 -4.32 -6.44 23.54
N THR A 326 -3.38 -7.15 22.92
CA THR A 326 -2.01 -7.31 23.43
C THR A 326 -1.13 -6.28 22.77
N ILE A 327 -0.55 -5.35 23.55
CA ILE A 327 0.33 -4.28 23.08
C ILE A 327 1.72 -4.47 23.66
N ASN A 328 2.70 -4.64 22.76
CA ASN A 328 4.10 -4.77 23.07
C ASN A 328 4.83 -3.51 22.56
N SER A 329 5.13 -2.57 23.46
CA SER A 329 5.88 -1.34 23.15
C SER A 329 7.35 -1.56 23.50
N GLN A 330 8.23 -1.44 22.50
CA GLN A 330 9.64 -1.73 22.68
C GLN A 330 10.55 -0.73 21.96
N GLY A 331 11.45 -0.10 22.72
CA GLY A 331 12.51 0.75 22.18
C GLY A 331 12.01 2.00 21.44
N ASN A 332 10.80 2.48 21.72
CA ASN A 332 10.26 3.71 21.16
C ASN A 332 10.74 4.94 21.92
N ARG A 333 10.60 6.11 21.34
CA ARG A 333 10.73 7.41 22.02
C ARG A 333 9.35 8.06 22.11
N TYR A 334 8.96 8.50 23.30
CA TYR A 334 7.74 9.21 23.59
C TYR A 334 8.05 10.59 24.17
N ILE A 335 7.90 11.64 23.38
CA ILE A 335 8.07 13.04 23.79
C ILE A 335 6.68 13.61 24.10
N ALA A 336 6.33 13.70 25.37
CA ALA A 336 5.03 14.23 25.76
C ALA A 336 4.88 15.72 25.42
N PRO A 337 3.63 16.19 25.11
CA PRO A 337 3.38 17.61 24.89
C PRO A 337 3.67 18.46 26.13
N PRO A 338 3.77 19.79 25.98
CA PRO A 338 3.88 20.69 27.14
C PRO A 338 2.70 20.61 28.10
N ASP A 339 1.49 20.30 27.63
CA ASP A 339 0.28 20.17 28.45
C ASP A 339 0.48 19.14 29.58
N PRO A 340 0.33 19.55 30.86
CA PRO A 340 0.50 18.66 32.00
C PRO A 340 -0.59 17.55 32.06
N ASN A 341 -1.73 17.74 31.41
CA ASN A 341 -2.85 16.77 31.42
C ASN A 341 -2.72 15.72 30.31
N ALA A 342 -1.78 15.84 29.38
CA ALA A 342 -1.60 14.93 28.25
C ALA A 342 -0.24 14.19 28.29
N LYS A 343 0.27 13.89 29.50
CA LYS A 343 1.55 13.20 29.67
C LYS A 343 1.47 11.68 29.49
N GLU A 344 0.27 11.11 29.67
CA GLU A 344 0.07 9.68 29.52
C GLU A 344 0.16 9.23 28.05
N VAL A 345 1.01 8.23 27.80
CA VAL A 345 1.15 7.59 26.48
C VAL A 345 -0.10 6.77 26.14
N THR A 346 -0.69 6.16 27.16
CA THR A 346 -1.73 5.11 27.01
C THR A 346 -3.14 5.60 27.32
N LYS A 347 -4.14 4.99 26.66
CA LYS A 347 -5.56 5.20 26.99
C LYS A 347 -6.39 3.94 26.82
N ARG A 348 -7.02 3.47 27.90
CA ARG A 348 -8.05 2.43 27.82
C ARG A 348 -9.36 3.11 27.53
N VAL A 349 -9.88 2.90 26.32
CA VAL A 349 -11.08 3.59 25.82
C VAL A 349 -12.31 2.79 26.28
N GLU A 350 -13.28 3.46 26.88
CA GLU A 350 -14.56 2.87 27.32
C GLU A 350 -14.40 1.66 28.28
N ALA A 351 -13.30 1.58 29.01
CA ALA A 351 -13.02 0.52 29.96
C ALA A 351 -12.58 1.06 31.31
N ASN A 352 -13.14 0.54 32.41
CA ASN A 352 -12.67 0.83 33.76
C ASN A 352 -11.51 -0.10 34.15
N GLU A 353 -10.81 0.22 35.23
CA GLU A 353 -9.63 -0.53 35.67
C GLU A 353 -9.91 -2.03 35.90
N LYS A 354 -11.05 -2.39 36.45
CA LYS A 354 -11.40 -3.79 36.66
C LYS A 354 -11.48 -4.57 35.33
N ASN A 355 -11.83 -3.90 34.25
CA ASN A 355 -11.97 -4.52 32.95
C ASN A 355 -10.61 -4.66 32.24
N TRP A 356 -9.71 -3.67 32.38
CA TRP A 356 -8.46 -3.65 31.63
C TRP A 356 -7.21 -4.11 32.44
N ALA A 357 -7.30 -4.27 33.76
CA ALA A 357 -6.15 -4.68 34.57
C ALA A 357 -5.49 -5.98 34.07
N GLY A 358 -6.25 -6.89 33.46
CA GLY A 358 -5.73 -8.13 32.87
C GLY A 358 -5.28 -8.03 31.42
N TRP A 359 -5.42 -6.87 30.76
CA TRP A 359 -4.97 -6.70 29.38
C TRP A 359 -3.44 -6.65 29.32
N GLN A 360 -2.86 -7.27 28.32
CA GLN A 360 -1.43 -7.40 28.20
C GLN A 360 -0.82 -6.19 27.46
N TRP A 361 -0.49 -5.15 28.23
CA TRP A 361 0.15 -3.93 27.73
C TRP A 361 1.45 -3.73 28.47
N ARG A 362 2.58 -3.77 27.76
CA ARG A 362 3.90 -3.52 28.37
C ARG A 362 4.70 -2.48 27.60
N THR A 363 5.66 -1.90 28.30
CA THR A 363 6.69 -1.01 27.78
C THR A 363 8.04 -1.59 28.17
N GLU A 364 8.95 -1.71 27.20
CA GLU A 364 10.26 -2.30 27.43
C GLU A 364 11.34 -1.52 26.65
N GLY A 365 12.27 -0.91 27.36
CA GLY A 365 13.35 -0.13 26.76
C GLY A 365 12.90 1.12 26.02
N ASP A 366 11.69 1.60 26.24
CA ASP A 366 11.17 2.85 25.69
C ASP A 366 11.78 4.06 26.39
N LEU A 367 12.01 5.14 25.67
CA LEU A 367 12.51 6.42 26.17
C LEU A 367 11.34 7.38 26.41
N MET A 368 11.15 7.77 27.67
CA MET A 368 10.08 8.68 28.09
C MET A 368 10.63 10.08 28.32
N GLU A 369 10.25 11.04 27.51
CA GLU A 369 10.73 12.42 27.56
C GLU A 369 9.61 13.41 27.91
N ASN A 370 9.99 14.55 28.43
CA ASN A 370 9.10 15.63 28.83
C ASN A 370 7.97 15.20 29.78
N GLY A 371 8.28 14.25 30.69
CA GLY A 371 7.32 13.72 31.66
C GLY A 371 6.29 12.73 31.09
N ALA A 372 6.56 12.17 29.92
CA ALA A 372 5.77 11.05 29.39
C ALA A 372 5.78 9.86 30.36
N TYR A 373 4.69 9.13 30.44
CA TYR A 373 4.63 7.87 31.19
C TYR A 373 3.67 6.88 30.52
N PHE A 374 4.02 5.60 30.64
CA PHE A 374 3.20 4.49 30.15
C PHE A 374 2.53 3.79 31.34
N VAL A 375 1.24 3.50 31.25
CA VAL A 375 0.51 2.72 32.25
C VAL A 375 0.45 1.26 31.78
N PRO A 376 1.29 0.34 32.32
CA PRO A 376 1.26 -1.06 31.95
C PRO A 376 0.06 -1.78 32.57
N SER A 377 -0.26 -2.97 32.04
CA SER A 377 -1.28 -3.85 32.62
C SER A 377 -1.03 -5.31 32.23
N GLY A 378 -1.63 -6.24 32.98
CA GLY A 378 -1.42 -7.67 32.80
C GLY A 378 -0.11 -8.17 33.40
N GLU A 379 0.43 -9.28 32.89
CA GLU A 379 1.63 -9.94 33.39
C GLU A 379 2.81 -9.70 32.44
N ASP A 380 3.91 -9.18 32.93
CA ASP A 380 5.10 -8.87 32.13
C ASP A 380 5.67 -10.10 31.41
N THR A 381 5.51 -11.29 31.95
CA THR A 381 6.00 -12.57 31.41
C THR A 381 4.93 -13.31 30.60
N SER A 382 3.80 -12.67 30.25
CA SER A 382 2.73 -13.33 29.52
C SER A 382 3.22 -13.90 28.19
N PRO A 383 2.88 -15.18 27.86
CA PRO A 383 3.23 -15.80 26.60
C PRO A 383 2.57 -15.12 25.38
N LEU A 384 1.57 -14.26 25.62
CA LEU A 384 0.90 -13.51 24.55
C LEU A 384 1.83 -12.48 23.89
N TYR A 385 2.85 -11.98 24.62
CA TYR A 385 3.84 -11.08 24.03
C TYR A 385 4.67 -11.73 22.93
N ALA A 386 4.86 -13.06 22.94
CA ALA A 386 5.50 -13.76 21.83
C ALA A 386 4.71 -13.62 20.51
N LYS A 387 3.36 -13.52 20.59
CA LYS A 387 2.50 -13.25 19.42
C LYS A 387 2.48 -11.79 19.01
N ALA A 388 2.87 -10.89 19.91
CA ALA A 388 2.98 -9.45 19.70
C ALA A 388 4.44 -9.00 19.52
N THR A 389 5.36 -9.92 19.21
CA THR A 389 6.75 -9.65 18.88
C THR A 389 7.03 -10.09 17.46
N SER A 390 7.61 -9.22 16.66
CA SER A 390 7.78 -9.46 15.22
C SER A 390 9.19 -9.16 14.70
N ILE A 391 9.94 -8.30 15.39
CA ILE A 391 11.34 -7.95 15.13
C ILE A 391 12.06 -7.70 16.46
N ASP A 392 13.38 -7.74 16.45
CA ASP A 392 14.18 -7.39 17.62
C ASP A 392 14.27 -5.85 17.78
N PRO A 393 13.92 -5.31 18.96
CA PRO A 393 14.00 -3.88 19.20
C PRO A 393 15.45 -3.40 19.24
N LYS A 394 15.69 -2.21 18.71
CA LYS A 394 16.95 -1.46 18.90
C LYS A 394 16.80 -0.52 20.07
N SER A 395 17.94 -0.04 20.60
CA SER A 395 17.93 0.94 21.68
C SER A 395 17.10 2.18 21.29
N ALA A 396 16.25 2.66 22.20
CA ALA A 396 15.45 3.87 22.00
C ALA A 396 16.31 5.13 21.77
N PHE A 397 17.56 5.16 22.22
CA PHE A 397 18.50 6.25 21.95
C PHE A 397 18.89 6.39 20.47
N LEU A 398 18.61 5.36 19.65
CA LEU A 398 18.84 5.39 18.21
C LEU A 398 17.61 5.84 17.41
N VAL A 399 16.48 6.11 18.06
CA VAL A 399 15.21 6.39 17.37
C VAL A 399 15.33 7.59 16.43
N ASP A 400 16.02 8.66 16.81
CA ASP A 400 16.28 9.79 15.91
C ASP A 400 16.93 9.35 14.59
N GLN A 401 17.97 8.53 14.68
CA GLN A 401 18.69 8.00 13.53
C GLN A 401 17.81 7.03 12.72
N LEU A 402 17.10 6.12 13.41
CA LEU A 402 16.27 5.10 12.78
C LEU A 402 15.06 5.67 12.06
N THR A 403 14.50 6.79 12.53
CA THR A 403 13.31 7.45 11.97
C THR A 403 13.65 8.68 11.13
N MET A 404 14.92 9.00 10.95
CA MET A 404 15.40 10.20 10.26
C MET A 404 14.82 10.33 8.84
N ASN A 405 14.60 9.20 8.16
CA ASN A 405 14.04 9.14 6.81
C ASN A 405 12.53 8.76 6.78
N ALA A 406 11.84 8.79 7.91
CA ALA A 406 10.42 8.48 7.96
C ALA A 406 9.61 9.47 7.09
N GLY A 407 8.66 8.94 6.33
CA GLY A 407 7.90 9.66 5.32
C GLY A 407 8.49 9.52 3.91
N VAL A 408 7.92 10.25 2.96
CA VAL A 408 8.40 10.22 1.58
C VAL A 408 9.78 10.85 1.46
N PHE A 409 10.61 10.26 0.62
CA PHE A 409 11.96 10.77 0.38
C PHE A 409 11.93 12.18 -0.22
N GLY A 410 12.68 13.09 0.40
CA GLY A 410 12.79 14.48 -0.04
C GLY A 410 11.73 15.43 0.50
N GLY A 411 10.85 14.97 1.38
CA GLY A 411 9.89 15.85 2.07
C GLY A 411 10.48 16.49 3.34
N PRO A 412 10.17 17.78 3.63
CA PRO A 412 10.44 18.35 4.94
C PRO A 412 9.59 17.66 6.01
N ARG A 413 10.16 17.45 7.20
CA ARG A 413 9.43 16.89 8.35
C ARG A 413 8.46 17.89 9.00
N ASP A 414 8.73 19.19 8.87
CA ASP A 414 8.07 20.23 9.66
C ASP A 414 7.11 21.16 8.89
N ASP A 415 7.03 21.06 7.56
CA ASP A 415 6.18 21.90 6.72
C ASP A 415 5.17 21.08 5.91
N VAL A 416 4.02 20.81 6.49
CA VAL A 416 2.84 20.32 5.75
C VAL A 416 1.94 21.51 5.33
N GLY A 417 2.52 22.70 5.19
CA GLY A 417 1.79 23.93 4.86
C GLY A 417 1.82 24.36 3.41
N SER A 418 2.70 23.84 2.57
CA SER A 418 2.67 24.15 1.13
C SER A 418 3.53 23.19 0.34
N VAL A 419 2.93 22.14 -0.20
CA VAL A 419 3.58 21.36 -1.26
C VAL A 419 3.43 22.18 -2.54
N SER A 420 4.42 23.00 -2.85
CA SER A 420 4.56 23.62 -4.17
C SER A 420 4.98 22.52 -5.15
N PHE A 421 4.07 22.10 -6.00
CA PHE A 421 4.37 21.26 -7.17
C PHE A 421 4.96 22.14 -8.27
N GLY A 422 6.20 22.60 -8.07
CA GLY A 422 6.93 23.38 -9.04
C GLY A 422 8.28 22.72 -9.34
N ASP A 423 8.32 21.83 -10.31
CA ASP A 423 9.58 21.31 -10.88
C ASP A 423 9.83 21.94 -12.24
N GLY A 424 10.47 23.11 -12.23
CA GLY A 424 11.25 23.58 -13.36
C GLY A 424 12.70 23.10 -13.26
N PRO A 425 13.41 22.84 -14.35
CA PRO A 425 14.81 22.48 -14.32
C PRO A 425 15.66 23.66 -13.79
N VAL A 426 16.40 23.41 -12.71
CA VAL A 426 17.34 24.40 -12.15
C VAL A 426 18.54 24.50 -13.09
N THR A 427 18.54 25.52 -13.94
CA THR A 427 19.77 26.05 -14.56
C THR A 427 20.45 26.95 -13.55
N GLY A 428 21.71 26.65 -13.24
CA GLY A 428 22.51 27.44 -12.31
C GLY A 428 22.87 28.82 -12.84
N GLY A 429 22.98 29.77 -11.91
CA GLY A 429 23.58 31.08 -12.18
C GLY A 429 22.96 32.20 -11.37
N GLY A 430 23.62 32.60 -10.36
CA GLY A 430 23.89 33.83 -9.65
C GLY A 430 22.87 34.99 -9.56
N GLU A 431 22.93 35.53 -8.37
CA GLU A 431 22.67 36.90 -7.95
C GLU A 431 21.28 37.33 -7.42
N SER A 432 21.36 37.68 -6.17
CA SER A 432 20.42 38.42 -5.33
C SER A 432 19.94 39.74 -5.96
N ARG A 433 18.62 39.93 -5.98
CA ARG A 433 18.00 41.25 -5.68
C ARG A 433 16.54 41.14 -5.30
N ASN A 434 16.24 41.72 -4.17
CA ASN A 434 14.96 41.96 -3.54
C ASN A 434 14.14 42.96 -4.34
N THR A 435 12.89 42.66 -4.72
CA THR A 435 11.77 43.65 -4.73
C THR A 435 10.44 42.92 -4.94
N GLY A 436 9.42 43.33 -4.16
CA GLY A 436 8.10 42.72 -4.12
C GLY A 436 7.20 43.06 -5.30
N GLY A 437 6.12 42.31 -5.43
CA GLY A 437 5.00 42.65 -6.32
C GLY A 437 4.35 41.37 -6.87
N GLY A 438 3.12 41.09 -6.43
CA GLY A 438 2.35 39.93 -6.87
C GLY A 438 1.88 40.02 -8.32
N HIS A 439 1.71 38.88 -8.92
CA HIS A 439 0.62 38.62 -9.88
C HIS A 439 0.50 37.12 -10.16
N ASN A 440 -0.73 36.65 -10.12
CA ASN A 440 -1.14 35.30 -10.56
C ASN A 440 -0.88 35.14 -12.05
N ASN A 441 -0.31 34.00 -12.45
CA ASN A 441 -0.57 33.40 -13.75
C ASN A 441 -0.29 31.89 -13.69
N ASP A 442 -1.37 31.15 -13.91
CA ASP A 442 -1.36 29.73 -14.21
C ASP A 442 -0.80 29.52 -15.62
N ASP A 443 0.38 28.94 -15.74
CA ASP A 443 0.89 28.45 -17.01
C ASP A 443 1.08 26.94 -16.98
N TYR A 444 0.13 26.27 -17.62
CA TYR A 444 0.12 24.86 -17.98
C TYR A 444 1.13 24.60 -19.11
N PHE A 445 2.16 23.79 -18.88
CA PHE A 445 2.96 23.23 -19.95
C PHE A 445 2.36 21.89 -20.40
N GLY A 446 1.57 21.94 -21.48
CA GLY A 446 1.12 20.78 -22.23
C GLY A 446 2.20 20.30 -23.18
N ILE A 447 2.50 19.01 -23.15
CA ILE A 447 3.21 18.33 -24.23
C ILE A 447 2.11 17.73 -25.13
N GLU A 448 1.95 18.29 -26.32
CA GLU A 448 1.08 17.76 -27.37
C GLU A 448 1.69 16.49 -27.96
N PHE A 449 0.94 15.39 -27.90
CA PHE A 449 1.20 14.18 -28.69
C PHE A 449 0.17 14.08 -29.81
N GLY A 450 0.69 14.00 -31.03
CA GLY A 450 -0.10 13.93 -32.26
C GLY A 450 -1.05 12.73 -32.31
N SER A 451 -2.24 13.00 -32.81
CA SER A 451 -3.33 12.06 -33.04
C SER A 451 -3.01 11.12 -34.20
N GLY A 452 -2.93 9.82 -33.93
CA GLY A 452 -2.84 8.74 -34.93
C GLY A 452 -4.11 7.88 -34.91
N ALA A 453 -4.82 7.93 -35.99
CA ALA A 453 -5.84 7.06 -36.59
C ALA A 453 -6.48 5.93 -35.74
N THR A 454 -7.79 6.02 -35.63
CA THR A 454 -8.73 5.01 -35.11
C THR A 454 -8.85 3.82 -36.06
N THR A 455 -8.52 2.61 -35.60
CA THR A 455 -8.98 1.36 -36.18
C THR A 455 -9.96 0.68 -35.23
N LYS A 456 -11.11 0.27 -35.77
CA LYS A 456 -12.17 -0.43 -35.04
C LYS A 456 -11.69 -1.80 -34.54
N PRO A 457 -12.03 -2.23 -33.31
CA PRO A 457 -11.67 -3.55 -32.80
C PRO A 457 -12.59 -4.63 -33.40
N SER A 458 -11.98 -5.75 -33.79
CA SER A 458 -12.65 -7.01 -34.12
C SER A 458 -13.13 -7.73 -32.83
N PRO A 459 -14.18 -8.57 -32.88
CA PRO A 459 -14.76 -9.20 -31.70
C PRO A 459 -13.82 -10.25 -31.09
N PRO A 460 -13.91 -10.48 -29.77
CA PRO A 460 -12.93 -11.28 -29.04
C PRO A 460 -13.04 -12.77 -29.34
N THR A 461 -11.89 -13.39 -29.52
CA THR A 461 -11.65 -14.82 -29.80
C THR A 461 -12.17 -15.79 -28.71
N THR A 462 -12.67 -15.29 -27.62
CA THR A 462 -13.17 -16.07 -26.46
C THR A 462 -14.46 -16.83 -26.78
N VAL A 463 -15.30 -16.33 -27.68
CA VAL A 463 -16.58 -17.01 -28.08
C VAL A 463 -16.26 -18.25 -28.88
N PHE A 464 -15.18 -18.25 -29.66
CA PHE A 464 -14.78 -19.41 -30.48
C PHE A 464 -14.24 -20.58 -29.65
N LEU A 465 -13.54 -20.28 -28.53
CA LEU A 465 -12.99 -21.30 -27.63
C LEU A 465 -14.08 -22.00 -26.83
N LEU A 466 -15.14 -21.31 -26.41
CA LEU A 466 -16.26 -21.93 -25.69
C LEU A 466 -17.06 -22.83 -26.59
N ALA A 467 -17.27 -22.45 -27.87
CA ALA A 467 -17.96 -23.28 -28.86
C ALA A 467 -17.18 -24.54 -29.19
N LEU A 468 -15.84 -24.48 -29.26
CA LEU A 468 -14.98 -25.63 -29.45
C LEU A 468 -15.02 -26.59 -28.26
N PHE A 469 -15.05 -26.06 -27.02
CA PHE A 469 -15.13 -26.88 -25.80
C PHE A 469 -16.46 -27.64 -25.71
N LEU A 470 -17.56 -27.02 -26.07
CA LEU A 470 -18.88 -27.67 -26.10
C LEU A 470 -18.97 -28.75 -27.20
N LEU A 471 -18.31 -28.52 -28.34
CA LEU A 471 -18.29 -29.47 -29.45
C LEU A 471 -17.46 -30.73 -29.10
N VAL A 472 -16.29 -30.55 -28.43
CA VAL A 472 -15.44 -31.66 -27.97
C VAL A 472 -16.11 -32.44 -26.84
N TRP A 473 -16.83 -31.79 -25.94
CA TRP A 473 -17.62 -32.46 -24.89
C TRP A 473 -18.73 -33.32 -25.48
N HIS A 474 -19.45 -32.84 -26.51
CA HIS A 474 -20.53 -33.61 -27.18
C HIS A 474 -19.99 -34.81 -27.99
N ILE A 475 -18.81 -34.68 -28.58
CA ILE A 475 -18.18 -35.78 -29.33
C ILE A 475 -17.64 -36.84 -28.36
N THR A 476 -17.08 -36.49 -27.20
CA THR A 476 -16.59 -37.47 -26.23
C THR A 476 -17.74 -38.20 -25.53
N THR A 477 -18.88 -37.58 -25.27
CA THR A 477 -20.04 -38.23 -24.68
C THR A 477 -20.78 -39.13 -25.69
N ALA A 478 -20.73 -38.84 -27.00
CA ALA A 478 -21.28 -39.69 -28.05
C ALA A 478 -20.44 -40.94 -28.32
N ILE A 479 -19.16 -40.94 -28.04
CA ILE A 479 -18.24 -42.08 -28.26
C ILE A 479 -18.19 -43.02 -27.03
N SER A 480 -18.56 -42.58 -25.82
CA SER A 480 -18.51 -43.36 -24.60
C SER A 480 -19.78 -44.17 -24.25
N GLY A 481 -20.67 -44.38 -25.19
CA GLY A 481 -21.66 -45.43 -25.14
C GLY A 481 -22.87 -45.26 -24.26
N GLY A 482 -24.03 -45.16 -24.89
CA GLY A 482 -25.27 -45.87 -24.52
C GLY A 482 -25.96 -45.38 -23.26
N GLY A 483 -26.84 -44.41 -23.39
CA GLY A 483 -27.86 -44.11 -22.39
C GLY A 483 -28.57 -42.82 -22.67
N LEU A 484 -29.75 -42.92 -23.31
CA LEU A 484 -30.71 -41.83 -23.42
C LEU A 484 -31.11 -41.36 -22.03
N TYR A 485 -30.75 -40.11 -21.66
CA TYR A 485 -31.50 -39.36 -20.68
C TYR A 485 -31.89 -38.01 -21.26
N THR A 486 -33.17 -37.78 -21.16
CA THR A 486 -33.94 -36.68 -21.70
C THR A 486 -33.49 -35.30 -21.26
N LEU A 487 -33.40 -34.39 -22.21
CA LEU A 487 -33.30 -32.95 -21.97
C LEU A 487 -34.57 -32.47 -21.22
N SER A 488 -34.45 -32.26 -19.92
CA SER A 488 -35.36 -31.40 -19.15
C SER A 488 -34.77 -31.13 -17.80
N SER A 489 -33.88 -30.19 -17.68
CA SER A 489 -33.55 -29.41 -16.46
C SER A 489 -32.19 -28.69 -16.60
N LEU A 490 -32.15 -27.69 -17.47
CA LEU A 490 -31.05 -26.70 -17.46
C LEU A 490 -31.61 -25.34 -17.91
N LEU A 491 -32.55 -24.86 -17.09
CA LEU A 491 -32.95 -23.45 -17.01
C LEU A 491 -33.11 -23.17 -15.52
N PHE A 492 -32.07 -22.63 -14.92
CA PHE A 492 -31.93 -22.06 -13.59
C PHE A 492 -30.55 -22.45 -12.99
N LEU A 493 -29.54 -21.68 -13.35
CA LEU A 493 -28.46 -21.28 -12.42
C LEU A 493 -27.73 -20.12 -13.09
#